data_57a1ea6549dff182487e830e0557c816
#
_entry.id   57a1ea6549dff182487e830e0557c816
#
_cell.length_a   1.000
_cell.length_b   1.000
_cell.length_c   1.000
_cell.angle_alpha   90.00
_cell.angle_beta   90.00
_cell.angle_gamma   90.00
#
_symmetry.space_group_name_H-M   'P 1'
#
loop_
_entity.id
_entity.type
_entity.pdbx_description
1 polymer ?
#
loop_
_entity_poly.entity_id
_entity_poly.type
_entity_poly.pdbx_seq_one_letter_code
_entity_poly.pdbx_strand_id
1 'polypeptide(L)'
;MNEYVESLEREFSSIENGFKEEEKRAFTDYKSNDSEFIKKLAFLSYQSEVYQVRMYSVFLFGYLSEDKNILMFLRDEVSKDSNWRVQEVLAKSFDEFCKIIGYEKALPVIDDWLKNSNHNTRRAVTEGLRIWTGRPYFKANPK
;
A
#
# COMPACT_ATOMS: atom_id res chain seq x y z
N MET A 1 4.58 -10.42 -18.56
CA MET A 1 4.35 -9.93 -17.17
C MET A 1 4.98 -10.83 -16.11
N ASN A 2 4.82 -12.16 -16.25
CA ASN A 2 5.48 -13.09 -15.31
C ASN A 2 6.99 -12.93 -15.27
N GLU A 3 7.61 -12.74 -16.44
CA GLU A 3 9.05 -12.54 -16.52
C GLU A 3 9.49 -11.29 -15.77
N TYR A 4 8.68 -10.24 -15.81
CA TYR A 4 8.97 -9.02 -15.09
C TYR A 4 8.92 -9.24 -13.57
N VAL A 5 7.90 -9.96 -13.10
CA VAL A 5 7.80 -10.29 -11.68
C VAL A 5 9.00 -11.14 -11.24
N GLU A 6 9.41 -12.10 -12.05
CA GLU A 6 10.59 -12.90 -11.74
C GLU A 6 11.86 -12.03 -11.66
N SER A 7 11.97 -11.01 -12.52
CA SER A 7 13.10 -10.09 -12.45
C SER A 7 13.08 -9.26 -11.18
N LEU A 8 11.89 -8.86 -10.73
CA LEU A 8 11.74 -8.15 -9.45
C LEU A 8 12.14 -9.06 -8.28
N GLU A 9 11.76 -10.33 -8.34
CA GLU A 9 12.14 -11.29 -7.30
C GLU A 9 13.65 -11.41 -7.17
N ARG A 10 14.36 -11.52 -8.31
CA ARG A 10 15.82 -11.61 -8.31
C ARG A 10 16.46 -10.32 -7.79
N GLU A 11 15.90 -9.18 -8.21
CA GLU A 11 16.46 -7.88 -7.85
C GLU A 11 16.22 -7.51 -6.40
N PHE A 12 15.02 -7.78 -5.88
CA PHE A 12 14.62 -7.34 -4.55
C PHE A 12 14.93 -8.32 -3.43
N SER A 13 15.13 -9.61 -3.74
CA SER A 13 15.29 -10.65 -2.71
C SER A 13 16.49 -10.41 -1.78
N SER A 14 17.51 -9.66 -2.23
CA SER A 14 18.68 -9.35 -1.43
C SER A 14 18.51 -8.11 -0.56
N ILE A 15 17.42 -7.38 -0.69
CA ILE A 15 17.19 -6.15 0.10
C ILE A 15 16.70 -6.57 1.49
N GLU A 16 17.49 -6.26 2.51
CA GLU A 16 17.19 -6.67 3.88
C GLU A 16 16.52 -5.61 4.73
N ASN A 17 16.66 -4.34 4.37
CA ASN A 17 16.18 -3.23 5.19
C ASN A 17 15.40 -2.20 4.38
N GLY A 18 14.34 -1.65 4.98
CA GLY A 18 13.61 -0.55 4.41
C GLY A 18 12.73 -0.94 3.24
N PHE A 19 12.23 0.09 2.55
CA PHE A 19 11.29 -0.11 1.44
C PHE A 19 11.54 0.88 0.29
N LYS A 20 12.64 1.64 0.36
CA LYS A 20 12.95 2.68 -0.63
C LYS A 20 13.00 2.19 -2.07
N GLU A 21 13.66 1.04 -2.30
CA GLU A 21 13.81 0.50 -3.64
C GLU A 21 12.48 0.03 -4.19
N GLU A 22 11.70 -0.65 -3.36
CA GLU A 22 10.38 -1.14 -3.74
C GLU A 22 9.44 0.02 -4.05
N GLU A 23 9.43 1.05 -3.21
CA GLU A 23 8.61 2.23 -3.41
C GLU A 23 8.98 2.97 -4.69
N LYS A 24 10.27 3.17 -4.91
CA LYS A 24 10.77 3.87 -6.09
C LYS A 24 10.37 3.15 -7.38
N ARG A 25 10.55 1.82 -7.40
CA ARG A 25 10.19 1.03 -8.57
C ARG A 25 8.69 1.06 -8.81
N ALA A 26 7.89 0.95 -7.76
CA ALA A 26 6.43 1.00 -7.86
C ALA A 26 5.97 2.35 -8.43
N PHE A 27 6.54 3.44 -7.97
CA PHE A 27 6.19 4.76 -8.46
C PHE A 27 6.55 4.92 -9.93
N THR A 28 7.76 4.49 -10.31
CA THR A 28 8.22 4.55 -11.69
C THR A 28 7.30 3.74 -12.61
N ASP A 29 6.97 2.51 -12.21
CA ASP A 29 6.14 1.64 -13.01
C ASP A 29 4.71 2.18 -13.12
N TYR A 30 4.17 2.72 -12.03
CA TYR A 30 2.85 3.32 -12.03
C TYR A 30 2.77 4.49 -13.01
N LYS A 31 3.80 5.33 -13.04
CA LYS A 31 3.83 6.50 -13.92
C LYS A 31 4.03 6.13 -15.38
N SER A 32 4.63 5.00 -15.66
CA SER A 32 5.05 4.61 -17.00
C SER A 32 4.06 3.70 -17.74
N ASN A 33 2.97 3.30 -17.07
CA ASN A 33 2.03 2.33 -17.62
C ASN A 33 0.59 2.74 -17.32
N ASP A 34 -0.38 2.20 -18.08
CA ASP A 34 -1.78 2.50 -17.81
C ASP A 34 -2.28 1.73 -16.57
N SER A 35 -3.40 2.20 -16.02
CA SER A 35 -3.92 1.66 -14.76
C SER A 35 -4.34 0.20 -14.85
N GLU A 36 -4.87 -0.23 -16.00
CA GLU A 36 -5.28 -1.63 -16.15
C GLU A 36 -4.07 -2.57 -16.11
N PHE A 37 -2.99 -2.18 -16.76
CA PHE A 37 -1.75 -2.95 -16.73
C PHE A 37 -1.19 -3.01 -15.31
N ILE A 38 -1.16 -1.86 -14.63
CA ILE A 38 -0.63 -1.78 -13.26
C ILE A 38 -1.49 -2.60 -12.29
N LYS A 39 -2.81 -2.60 -12.47
CA LYS A 39 -3.69 -3.41 -11.64
C LYS A 39 -3.36 -4.90 -11.77
N LYS A 40 -3.21 -5.39 -12.98
CA LYS A 40 -2.83 -6.78 -13.23
C LYS A 40 -1.46 -7.11 -12.65
N LEU A 41 -0.50 -6.21 -12.84
CA LEU A 41 0.84 -6.37 -12.31
C LEU A 41 0.85 -6.42 -10.79
N ALA A 42 0.05 -5.57 -10.14
CA ALA A 42 -0.04 -5.54 -8.68
C ALA A 42 -0.58 -6.87 -8.13
N PHE A 43 -1.68 -7.38 -8.70
CA PHE A 43 -2.24 -8.65 -8.23
C PHE A 43 -1.30 -9.81 -8.49
N LEU A 44 -0.62 -9.84 -9.64
CA LEU A 44 0.33 -10.89 -9.95
C LEU A 44 1.53 -10.83 -9.00
N SER A 45 2.08 -9.64 -8.76
CA SER A 45 3.23 -9.45 -7.87
C SER A 45 2.91 -9.84 -6.43
N TYR A 46 1.68 -9.59 -6.00
CA TYR A 46 1.30 -9.94 -4.62
C TYR A 46 1.29 -11.45 -4.37
N GLN A 47 1.23 -12.24 -5.41
CA GLN A 47 1.31 -13.71 -5.28
C GLN A 47 2.72 -14.22 -5.04
N SER A 48 3.73 -13.35 -5.09
CA SER A 48 5.12 -13.76 -4.93
C SER A 48 5.41 -14.21 -3.50
N GLU A 49 6.26 -15.24 -3.37
CA GLU A 49 6.76 -15.67 -2.06
C GLU A 49 7.83 -14.72 -1.52
N VAL A 50 8.41 -13.88 -2.40
CA VAL A 50 9.39 -12.87 -2.01
C VAL A 50 8.66 -11.68 -1.42
N TYR A 51 8.80 -11.46 -0.10
CA TYR A 51 8.01 -10.41 0.56
C TYR A 51 8.31 -9.01 0.03
N GLN A 52 9.55 -8.77 -0.44
CA GLN A 52 9.90 -7.48 -1.01
C GLN A 52 9.08 -7.19 -2.28
N VAL A 53 8.77 -8.23 -3.05
CA VAL A 53 7.92 -8.09 -4.23
C VAL A 53 6.48 -7.82 -3.81
N ARG A 54 6.01 -8.45 -2.72
CA ARG A 54 4.69 -8.13 -2.17
C ARG A 54 4.64 -6.68 -1.66
N MET A 55 5.72 -6.18 -1.03
CA MET A 55 5.81 -4.77 -0.63
C MET A 55 5.64 -3.85 -1.84
N TYR A 56 6.35 -4.16 -2.91
CA TYR A 56 6.24 -3.42 -4.18
C TYR A 56 4.78 -3.40 -4.65
N SER A 57 4.12 -4.56 -4.63
CA SER A 57 2.74 -4.66 -5.08
C SER A 57 1.79 -3.82 -4.22
N VAL A 58 2.02 -3.77 -2.92
CA VAL A 58 1.16 -2.99 -2.00
C VAL A 58 1.31 -1.50 -2.25
N PHE A 59 2.50 -1.03 -2.61
CA PHE A 59 2.65 0.35 -3.07
C PHE A 59 1.82 0.61 -4.34
N LEU A 60 1.84 -0.31 -5.30
CA LEU A 60 1.00 -0.18 -6.49
C LEU A 60 -0.47 -0.11 -6.13
N PHE A 61 -0.92 -0.99 -5.22
CA PHE A 61 -2.31 -0.97 -4.76
C PHE A 61 -2.67 0.38 -4.12
N GLY A 62 -1.74 0.97 -3.38
CA GLY A 62 -1.96 2.28 -2.78
C GLY A 62 -2.26 3.36 -3.81
N TYR A 63 -1.51 3.38 -4.91
CA TYR A 63 -1.76 4.33 -5.99
C TYR A 63 -3.10 4.10 -6.68
N LEU A 64 -3.61 2.87 -6.63
CA LEU A 64 -4.89 2.50 -7.26
C LEU A 64 -6.03 2.40 -6.26
N SER A 65 -5.84 2.85 -5.03
CA SER A 65 -6.78 2.60 -3.92
C SER A 65 -8.11 3.34 -4.04
N GLU A 66 -8.23 4.25 -4.98
CA GLU A 66 -9.52 4.84 -5.31
C GLU A 66 -10.50 3.79 -5.86
N ASP A 67 -9.99 2.73 -6.46
CA ASP A 67 -10.77 1.58 -6.88
C ASP A 67 -11.24 0.82 -5.63
N LYS A 68 -12.55 0.69 -5.47
CA LYS A 68 -13.15 0.06 -4.27
C LYS A 68 -12.71 -1.38 -4.09
N ASN A 69 -12.54 -2.12 -5.18
CA ASN A 69 -12.10 -3.52 -5.11
C ASN A 69 -10.69 -3.64 -4.57
N ILE A 70 -9.82 -2.72 -4.96
CA ILE A 70 -8.44 -2.68 -4.48
C ILE A 70 -8.42 -2.29 -3.00
N LEU A 71 -9.21 -1.30 -2.63
CA LEU A 71 -9.30 -0.89 -1.23
C LEU A 71 -9.76 -2.04 -0.33
N MET A 72 -10.77 -2.80 -0.80
CA MET A 72 -11.25 -3.96 -0.07
C MET A 72 -10.20 -5.05 0.01
N PHE A 73 -9.42 -5.25 -1.04
CA PHE A 73 -8.31 -6.22 -1.04
C PHE A 73 -7.26 -5.85 0.00
N LEU A 74 -6.91 -4.58 0.09
CA LEU A 74 -5.99 -4.09 1.11
C LEU A 74 -6.52 -4.36 2.51
N ARG A 75 -7.79 -4.04 2.74
CA ARG A 75 -8.44 -4.20 4.05
C ARG A 75 -8.53 -5.67 4.46
N ASP A 76 -8.93 -6.54 3.53
CA ASP A 76 -9.35 -7.91 3.87
C ASP A 76 -8.26 -8.96 3.60
N GLU A 77 -7.37 -8.74 2.64
CA GLU A 77 -6.36 -9.72 2.27
C GLU A 77 -4.95 -9.31 2.66
N VAL A 78 -4.52 -8.11 2.27
CA VAL A 78 -3.16 -7.65 2.59
C VAL A 78 -2.96 -7.55 4.10
N SER A 79 -3.98 -7.16 4.84
CA SER A 79 -3.92 -7.08 6.29
C SER A 79 -3.66 -8.44 6.96
N LYS A 80 -3.84 -9.53 6.24
CA LYS A 80 -3.57 -10.89 6.74
C LYS A 80 -2.16 -11.37 6.43
N ASP A 81 -1.38 -10.58 5.68
CA ASP A 81 -0.01 -10.96 5.35
C ASP A 81 0.82 -11.14 6.62
N SER A 82 1.53 -12.24 6.72
CA SER A 82 2.31 -12.56 7.92
C SER A 82 3.58 -11.75 8.07
N ASN A 83 4.02 -11.08 7.01
CA ASN A 83 5.26 -10.31 7.05
C ASN A 83 5.01 -8.89 7.55
N TRP A 84 5.70 -8.51 8.63
CA TRP A 84 5.48 -7.20 9.25
C TRP A 84 5.90 -6.03 8.35
N ARG A 85 6.83 -6.25 7.43
CA ARG A 85 7.24 -5.20 6.50
C ARG A 85 6.15 -4.91 5.47
N VAL A 86 5.43 -5.95 5.06
CA VAL A 86 4.26 -5.77 4.21
C VAL A 86 3.19 -4.95 4.95
N GLN A 87 3.04 -5.19 6.27
CA GLN A 87 2.10 -4.40 7.07
C GLN A 87 2.53 -2.94 7.17
N GLU A 88 3.83 -2.65 7.24
CA GLU A 88 4.30 -1.26 7.20
C GLU A 88 3.90 -0.58 5.89
N VAL A 89 4.04 -1.28 4.77
CA VAL A 89 3.66 -0.73 3.47
C VAL A 89 2.14 -0.58 3.38
N LEU A 90 1.38 -1.47 3.99
CA LEU A 90 -0.09 -1.32 4.05
C LEU A 90 -0.46 0.02 4.69
N ALA A 91 0.20 0.39 5.79
CA ALA A 91 -0.05 1.68 6.43
C ALA A 91 0.27 2.85 5.48
N LYS A 92 1.36 2.75 4.72
CA LYS A 92 1.72 3.77 3.74
C LYS A 92 0.70 3.83 2.61
N SER A 93 0.17 2.69 2.20
CA SER A 93 -0.87 2.63 1.16
C SER A 93 -2.16 3.25 1.64
N PHE A 94 -2.50 3.07 2.91
CA PHE A 94 -3.67 3.72 3.50
C PHE A 94 -3.49 5.24 3.54
N ASP A 95 -2.28 5.71 3.88
CA ASP A 95 -1.96 7.13 3.84
C ASP A 95 -2.10 7.67 2.41
N GLU A 96 -1.64 6.91 1.42
CA GLU A 96 -1.78 7.30 0.02
C GLU A 96 -3.24 7.41 -0.38
N PHE A 97 -4.07 6.46 0.07
CA PHE A 97 -5.52 6.51 -0.15
C PHE A 97 -6.12 7.80 0.40
N CYS A 98 -5.79 8.15 1.64
CA CYS A 98 -6.29 9.37 2.27
C CYS A 98 -5.83 10.62 1.51
N LYS A 99 -4.61 10.60 0.99
CA LYS A 99 -4.06 11.69 0.22
C LYS A 99 -4.80 11.86 -1.12
N ILE A 100 -5.13 10.74 -1.77
CA ILE A 100 -5.82 10.77 -3.07
C ILE A 100 -7.22 11.35 -2.95
N ILE A 101 -8.02 10.87 -1.98
CA ILE A 101 -9.42 11.28 -1.89
C ILE A 101 -9.69 12.43 -0.93
N GLY A 102 -8.71 12.78 -0.09
CA GLY A 102 -8.84 13.85 0.90
C GLY A 102 -9.39 13.33 2.22
N TYR A 103 -9.06 14.04 3.30
CA TYR A 103 -9.37 13.61 4.66
C TYR A 103 -10.85 13.40 4.90
N GLU A 104 -11.67 14.39 4.51
CA GLU A 104 -13.12 14.32 4.78
C GLU A 104 -13.77 13.12 4.10
N LYS A 105 -13.38 12.85 2.86
CA LYS A 105 -13.92 11.70 2.12
C LYS A 105 -13.40 10.38 2.66
N ALA A 106 -12.23 10.39 3.30
CA ALA A 106 -11.64 9.19 3.87
C ALA A 106 -12.26 8.82 5.22
N LEU A 107 -12.91 9.75 5.92
CA LEU A 107 -13.45 9.50 7.26
C LEU A 107 -14.31 8.26 7.39
N PRO A 108 -15.27 8.00 6.47
CA PRO A 108 -16.06 6.76 6.58
C PRO A 108 -15.22 5.50 6.46
N VAL A 109 -14.18 5.52 5.63
CA VAL A 109 -13.27 4.38 5.45
C VAL A 109 -12.39 4.22 6.70
N ILE A 110 -11.90 5.33 7.24
CA ILE A 110 -11.11 5.32 8.49
C ILE A 110 -11.94 4.65 9.59
N ASP A 111 -13.20 5.07 9.73
CA ASP A 111 -14.09 4.53 10.75
C ASP A 111 -14.33 3.03 10.52
N ASP A 112 -14.59 2.61 9.29
CA ASP A 112 -14.80 1.21 8.95
C ASP A 112 -13.59 0.36 9.30
N TRP A 113 -12.38 0.82 8.93
CA TRP A 113 -11.16 0.06 9.20
C TRP A 113 -10.84 -0.01 10.68
N LEU A 114 -11.11 1.07 11.44
CA LEU A 114 -10.88 1.07 12.88
C LEU A 114 -11.78 0.10 13.63
N LYS A 115 -12.93 -0.24 13.06
CA LYS A 115 -13.87 -1.21 13.63
C LYS A 115 -13.61 -2.64 13.18
N ASN A 116 -12.63 -2.84 12.31
CA ASN A 116 -12.35 -4.17 11.77
C ASN A 116 -11.82 -5.10 12.88
N SER A 117 -12.19 -6.37 12.81
CA SER A 117 -11.74 -7.37 13.78
C SER A 117 -10.24 -7.67 13.66
N ASN A 118 -9.67 -7.47 12.48
CA ASN A 118 -8.24 -7.70 12.24
C ASN A 118 -7.43 -6.52 12.78
N HIS A 119 -6.53 -6.80 13.73
CA HIS A 119 -5.74 -5.73 14.35
C HIS A 119 -4.78 -5.06 13.36
N ASN A 120 -4.33 -5.78 12.32
CA ASN A 120 -3.46 -5.17 11.30
C ASN A 120 -4.21 -4.13 10.47
N THR A 121 -5.50 -4.38 10.21
CA THR A 121 -6.36 -3.39 9.53
C THR A 121 -6.47 -2.13 10.38
N ARG A 122 -6.74 -2.30 11.69
CA ARG A 122 -6.82 -1.16 12.61
C ARG A 122 -5.48 -0.44 12.72
N ARG A 123 -4.38 -1.20 12.80
CA ARG A 123 -3.03 -0.64 12.89
C ARG A 123 -2.66 0.16 11.66
N ALA A 124 -3.07 -0.30 10.48
CA ALA A 124 -2.79 0.41 9.22
C ALA A 124 -3.34 1.84 9.26
N VAL A 125 -4.54 2.01 9.83
CA VAL A 125 -5.13 3.34 10.00
C VAL A 125 -4.31 4.18 10.98
N THR A 126 -3.99 3.62 12.14
CA THR A 126 -3.25 4.34 13.17
C THR A 126 -1.88 4.80 12.65
N GLU A 127 -1.15 3.89 12.02
CA GLU A 127 0.17 4.22 11.48
C GLU A 127 0.06 5.16 10.28
N GLY A 128 -0.94 4.95 9.42
CA GLY A 128 -1.18 5.82 8.28
C GLY A 128 -1.51 7.24 8.70
N LEU A 129 -2.37 7.39 9.72
CA LEU A 129 -2.71 8.72 10.25
C LEU A 129 -1.50 9.39 10.90
N ARG A 130 -0.61 8.61 11.52
CA ARG A 130 0.62 9.17 12.09
C ARG A 130 1.48 9.79 11.00
N ILE A 131 1.61 9.12 9.84
CA ILE A 131 2.32 9.66 8.69
C ILE A 131 1.65 10.96 8.25
N TRP A 132 0.33 10.96 8.14
CA TRP A 132 -0.44 12.11 7.69
C TRP A 132 -0.31 13.30 8.63
N THR A 133 -0.44 13.07 9.94
CA THR A 133 -0.32 14.15 10.93
C THR A 133 1.07 14.78 10.96
N GLY A 134 2.07 14.09 10.40
CA GLY A 134 3.41 14.62 10.26
C GLY A 134 3.56 15.60 9.10
N ARG A 135 2.56 15.72 8.21
CA ARG A 135 2.63 16.62 7.06
C ARG A 135 2.35 18.07 7.46
N PRO A 136 2.97 19.03 6.77
CA PRO A 136 2.77 20.46 7.11
C PRO A 136 1.32 20.88 7.15
N TYR A 137 0.50 20.44 6.20
CA TYR A 137 -0.93 20.78 6.18
C TYR A 137 -1.61 20.40 7.48
N PHE A 138 -1.40 19.18 7.95
CA PHE A 138 -2.09 18.69 9.14
C PHE A 138 -1.60 19.37 10.41
N LYS A 139 -0.31 19.71 10.46
CA LYS A 139 0.26 20.45 11.59
C LYS A 139 -0.30 21.87 11.66
N ALA A 140 -0.53 22.48 10.49
CA ALA A 140 -1.09 23.82 10.42
C ALA A 140 -2.59 23.83 10.72
N ASN A 141 -3.29 22.71 10.47
CA ASN A 141 -4.73 22.55 10.65
C ASN A 141 -5.03 21.33 11.52
N PRO A 142 -4.61 21.35 12.79
CA PRO A 142 -4.83 20.19 13.68
C PRO A 142 -6.30 19.97 13.93
N LYS A 143 -6.68 18.69 14.07
CA LYS A 143 -8.08 18.37 14.24
C LYS A 143 -8.28 17.25 15.26
#